data_c309bed840caf97390c4b30aa9b7e4ad
#
_entry.id   c309bed840caf97390c4b30aa9b7e4ad
#
_cell.length_a   1.000
_cell.length_b   1.000
_cell.length_c   1.000
_cell.angle_alpha   90.00
_cell.angle_beta   90.00
_cell.angle_gamma   90.00
#
_symmetry.space_group_name_H-M   'P 1'
#
loop_
_entity.id
_entity.type
_entity.pdbx_description
1 polymer ?
#
loop_
_entity_poly.entity_id
_entity_poly.type
_entity_poly.pdbx_seq_one_letter_code
_entity_poly.pdbx_strand_id
1 'polypeptide(L)'
;MAYTPKTWKNLPDEETPIKASDLNHIEQGIKEVDTNNTENTTSIGTLSSLKTSAKNNLVAAINENTTSIGNIISVTTNDNGTAIKFANGIMICLGKISAQMGASNTWQKLDNVYGKEITGPWNFPVAFKSIFALVGGVDGSDTAVWEAGVTKTLTAITGIKVRYNTAPNYYGLKFEYIAIGTWK
;
A
#
# COMPACT_ATOMS: atom_id res chain seq x y z
N MET A 1 23.35 8.47 35.07
CA MET A 1 23.14 9.24 36.32
C MET A 1 22.85 10.69 35.96
N ALA A 2 21.84 11.34 36.56
CA ALA A 2 21.61 12.76 36.27
C ALA A 2 22.75 13.57 36.97
N TYR A 3 23.40 14.44 36.22
CA TYR A 3 24.40 15.37 36.75
C TYR A 3 23.71 16.45 37.58
N THR A 4 24.12 16.61 38.84
CA THR A 4 23.66 17.69 39.73
C THR A 4 24.76 18.76 39.76
N PRO A 5 24.52 19.94 39.14
CA PRO A 5 25.53 20.99 39.14
C PRO A 5 25.84 21.48 40.58
N LYS A 6 27.12 21.73 40.84
CA LYS A 6 27.58 22.39 42.06
C LYS A 6 27.69 23.88 41.80
N THR A 7 27.23 24.72 42.73
CA THR A 7 27.43 26.16 42.67
C THR A 7 28.79 26.50 43.24
N TRP A 8 29.66 27.03 42.41
CA TRP A 8 31.01 27.44 42.80
C TRP A 8 31.02 28.91 43.20
N LYS A 9 31.78 29.27 44.23
CA LYS A 9 31.99 30.63 44.67
C LYS A 9 33.45 31.03 44.44
N ASN A 10 33.69 32.30 44.19
CA ASN A 10 35.02 32.85 43.98
C ASN A 10 35.80 32.93 45.30
N LEU A 11 37.14 32.80 45.21
CA LEU A 11 38.01 33.11 46.35
C LEU A 11 37.77 34.58 46.83
N PRO A 12 37.76 34.84 48.14
CA PRO A 12 38.31 34.00 49.23
C PRO A 12 37.29 33.10 49.95
N ASP A 13 36.18 32.74 49.31
CA ASP A 13 35.19 31.85 49.93
C ASP A 13 35.75 30.42 50.10
N GLU A 14 35.91 30.01 51.34
CA GLU A 14 36.42 28.66 51.70
C GLU A 14 35.33 27.60 51.76
N GLU A 15 34.05 27.95 51.62
CA GLU A 15 32.92 27.01 51.67
C GLU A 15 32.87 26.10 50.44
N THR A 16 33.47 26.53 49.34
CA THR A 16 33.51 25.74 48.10
C THR A 16 34.94 25.53 47.58
N PRO A 17 35.86 24.93 48.34
CA PRO A 17 37.20 24.66 47.83
C PRO A 17 37.13 23.62 46.69
N ILE A 18 37.93 23.83 45.63
CA ILE A 18 38.06 22.87 44.56
C ILE A 18 38.79 21.63 45.08
N LYS A 19 38.10 20.48 45.04
CA LYS A 19 38.67 19.19 45.42
C LYS A 19 38.90 18.32 44.18
N ALA A 20 39.88 17.45 44.27
CA ALA A 20 40.13 16.47 43.19
C ALA A 20 38.90 15.60 42.88
N SER A 21 38.05 15.29 43.89
CA SER A 21 36.80 14.57 43.70
C SER A 21 35.78 15.32 42.86
N ASP A 22 35.75 16.65 42.99
CA ASP A 22 34.80 17.48 42.18
C ASP A 22 35.27 17.54 40.72
N LEU A 23 36.58 17.69 40.49
CA LEU A 23 37.16 17.64 39.15
C LEU A 23 36.97 16.27 38.48
N ASN A 24 37.25 15.19 39.21
CA ASN A 24 37.02 13.84 38.72
C ASN A 24 35.55 13.57 38.39
N HIS A 25 34.61 14.14 39.14
CA HIS A 25 33.19 14.02 38.84
C HIS A 25 32.81 14.76 37.54
N ILE A 26 33.39 15.94 37.31
CA ILE A 26 33.21 16.68 36.03
C ILE A 26 33.76 15.89 34.85
N GLU A 27 34.99 15.37 34.99
CA GLU A 27 35.61 14.53 33.94
C GLU A 27 34.77 13.30 33.62
N GLN A 28 34.25 12.63 34.65
CA GLN A 28 33.37 11.48 34.49
C GLN A 28 32.08 11.87 33.74
N GLY A 29 31.47 13.02 34.12
CA GLY A 29 30.27 13.51 33.41
C GLY A 29 30.53 13.85 31.96
N ILE A 30 31.68 14.48 31.63
CA ILE A 30 32.09 14.76 30.26
C ILE A 30 32.23 13.46 29.45
N LYS A 31 32.91 12.46 30.05
CA LYS A 31 33.09 11.14 29.42
C LYS A 31 31.75 10.44 29.14
N GLU A 32 30.81 10.49 30.09
CA GLU A 32 29.46 9.92 29.89
C GLU A 32 28.70 10.62 28.76
N VAL A 33 28.77 11.96 28.69
CA VAL A 33 28.17 12.72 27.61
C VAL A 33 28.76 12.36 26.23
N ASP A 34 30.09 12.25 26.14
CA ASP A 34 30.78 11.87 24.91
C ASP A 34 30.40 10.46 24.46
N THR A 35 30.34 9.52 25.42
CA THR A 35 29.89 8.15 25.14
C THR A 35 28.44 8.13 24.62
N ASN A 36 27.51 8.80 25.31
CA ASN A 36 26.11 8.88 24.92
C ASN A 36 25.93 9.55 23.55
N ASN A 37 26.73 10.58 23.24
CA ASN A 37 26.69 11.25 21.95
C ASN A 37 27.16 10.34 20.84
N THR A 38 28.19 9.54 21.07
CA THR A 38 28.70 8.53 20.13
C THR A 38 27.67 7.43 19.89
N GLU A 39 27.03 6.92 20.95
CA GLU A 39 25.97 5.92 20.85
C GLU A 39 24.75 6.44 20.10
N ASN A 40 24.33 7.68 20.37
CA ASN A 40 23.23 8.33 19.65
C ASN A 40 23.55 8.50 18.17
N THR A 41 24.75 8.95 17.83
CA THR A 41 25.20 9.10 16.45
C THR A 41 25.22 7.76 15.72
N THR A 42 25.66 6.70 16.39
CA THR A 42 25.67 5.34 15.83
C THR A 42 24.25 4.81 15.62
N SER A 43 23.36 5.01 16.61
CA SER A 43 21.97 4.53 16.57
C SER A 43 21.11 5.26 15.52
N ILE A 44 21.31 6.56 15.35
CA ILE A 44 20.62 7.37 14.37
C ILE A 44 21.19 7.12 12.96
N GLY A 45 22.48 6.81 12.86
CA GLY A 45 23.21 6.66 11.61
C GLY A 45 23.57 8.01 10.98
N THR A 46 24.12 7.94 9.78
CA THR A 46 24.59 9.14 9.04
C THR A 46 23.46 9.70 8.20
N LEU A 47 23.00 10.91 8.48
CA LEU A 47 21.92 11.58 7.73
C LEU A 47 22.22 11.70 6.24
N SER A 48 23.49 11.86 5.83
CA SER A 48 23.88 11.90 4.41
C SER A 48 23.61 10.59 3.66
N SER A 49 23.52 9.47 4.38
CA SER A 49 23.22 8.15 3.82
C SER A 49 21.73 7.90 3.60
N LEU A 50 20.85 8.78 4.06
CA LEU A 50 19.43 8.69 3.78
C LEU A 50 19.15 8.74 2.28
N LYS A 51 18.20 7.94 1.80
CA LYS A 51 17.75 7.95 0.39
C LYS A 51 16.76 9.08 0.09
N THR A 52 16.27 9.78 1.10
CA THR A 52 15.41 10.97 0.96
C THR A 52 16.22 12.17 0.46
N SER A 53 15.53 13.15 -0.15
CA SER A 53 16.14 14.43 -0.54
C SER A 53 16.37 15.31 0.69
N ALA A 54 15.48 15.27 1.67
CA ALA A 54 15.61 15.96 2.94
C ALA A 54 16.60 15.24 3.85
N LYS A 55 17.81 15.79 3.98
CA LYS A 55 18.92 15.24 4.78
C LYS A 55 19.34 16.11 5.95
N ASN A 56 18.62 17.20 6.20
CA ASN A 56 18.97 18.19 7.23
C ASN A 56 18.78 17.64 8.65
N ASN A 57 17.72 16.84 8.80
CA ASN A 57 17.40 16.17 10.06
C ASN A 57 16.46 14.97 9.80
N LEU A 58 16.38 14.08 10.78
CA LEU A 58 15.59 12.86 10.68
C LEU A 58 14.07 13.13 10.53
N VAL A 59 13.57 14.21 11.16
CA VAL A 59 12.14 14.58 11.07
C VAL A 59 11.77 14.97 9.64
N ALA A 60 12.61 15.76 8.96
CA ALA A 60 12.37 16.12 7.56
C ALA A 60 12.39 14.92 6.63
N ALA A 61 13.32 13.97 6.85
CA ALA A 61 13.40 12.73 6.08
C ALA A 61 12.18 11.82 6.30
N ILE A 62 11.72 11.69 7.53
CA ILE A 62 10.49 10.93 7.87
C ILE A 62 9.26 11.57 7.22
N ASN A 63 9.14 12.90 7.28
CA ASN A 63 8.03 13.61 6.67
C ASN A 63 8.01 13.47 5.14
N GLU A 64 9.17 13.49 4.49
CA GLU A 64 9.29 13.23 3.05
C GLU A 64 8.85 11.79 2.72
N ASN A 65 9.30 10.79 3.47
CA ASN A 65 8.85 9.41 3.30
C ASN A 65 7.34 9.27 3.53
N THR A 66 6.80 9.91 4.57
CA THR A 66 5.36 9.90 4.87
C THR A 66 4.56 10.50 3.71
N THR A 67 5.04 11.58 3.11
CA THR A 67 4.42 12.20 1.93
C THR A 67 4.51 11.29 0.71
N SER A 68 5.62 10.59 0.52
CA SER A 68 5.83 9.67 -0.60
C SER A 68 4.99 8.38 -0.47
N ILE A 69 4.88 7.82 0.74
CA ILE A 69 4.05 6.65 1.06
C ILE A 69 2.57 7.04 1.14
N GLY A 70 2.26 8.25 1.55
CA GLY A 70 0.90 8.79 1.68
C GLY A 70 0.13 8.89 0.36
N ASN A 71 0.73 8.52 -0.77
CA ASN A 71 0.01 8.34 -2.03
C ASN A 71 -1.00 7.19 -1.96
N ILE A 72 -0.79 6.18 -1.11
CA ILE A 72 -1.78 5.14 -0.82
C ILE A 72 -2.51 5.52 0.47
N ILE A 73 -3.78 5.92 0.37
CA ILE A 73 -4.60 6.29 1.53
C ILE A 73 -5.17 5.06 2.24
N SER A 74 -5.61 4.07 1.48
CA SER A 74 -6.16 2.85 2.05
C SER A 74 -6.09 1.67 1.10
N VAL A 75 -5.97 0.49 1.68
CA VAL A 75 -6.18 -0.79 1.01
C VAL A 75 -7.35 -1.48 1.72
N THR A 76 -8.38 -1.83 0.96
CA THR A 76 -9.55 -2.55 1.45
C THR A 76 -9.63 -3.89 0.74
N THR A 77 -9.62 -4.98 1.48
CA THR A 77 -9.80 -6.34 0.95
C THR A 77 -11.05 -6.96 1.55
N ASN A 78 -11.89 -7.55 0.71
CA ASN A 78 -13.08 -8.30 1.09
C ASN A 78 -13.33 -9.44 0.08
N ASP A 79 -14.45 -10.14 0.18
CA ASP A 79 -14.80 -11.26 -0.70
C ASP A 79 -14.90 -10.87 -2.19
N ASN A 80 -15.06 -9.59 -2.50
CA ASN A 80 -15.13 -9.09 -3.87
C ASN A 80 -13.74 -8.72 -4.45
N GLY A 81 -12.67 -8.81 -3.65
CA GLY A 81 -11.31 -8.50 -4.06
C GLY A 81 -10.63 -7.42 -3.23
N THR A 82 -9.71 -6.69 -3.84
CA THR A 82 -8.91 -5.64 -3.18
C THR A 82 -9.05 -4.31 -3.88
N ALA A 83 -9.33 -3.26 -3.13
CA ALA A 83 -9.32 -1.86 -3.59
C ALA A 83 -8.16 -1.10 -2.97
N ILE A 84 -7.39 -0.39 -3.79
CA ILE A 84 -6.28 0.48 -3.40
C ILE A 84 -6.66 1.91 -3.76
N LYS A 85 -6.77 2.78 -2.76
CA LYS A 85 -7.07 4.21 -2.93
C LYS A 85 -5.83 5.05 -2.81
N PHE A 86 -5.65 5.97 -3.73
CA PHE A 86 -4.55 6.92 -3.77
C PHE A 86 -5.00 8.33 -3.38
N ALA A 87 -4.08 9.12 -2.82
CA ALA A 87 -4.33 10.50 -2.36
C ALA A 87 -4.83 11.43 -3.49
N ASN A 88 -4.39 11.21 -4.71
CA ASN A 88 -4.81 11.96 -5.90
C ASN A 88 -6.24 11.64 -6.39
N GLY A 89 -6.97 10.76 -5.68
CA GLY A 89 -8.34 10.39 -6.03
C GLY A 89 -8.45 9.16 -6.94
N ILE A 90 -7.35 8.61 -7.41
CA ILE A 90 -7.35 7.37 -8.18
C ILE A 90 -7.66 6.18 -7.26
N MET A 91 -8.36 5.20 -7.80
CA MET A 91 -8.58 3.91 -7.16
C MET A 91 -8.34 2.79 -8.17
N ILE A 92 -7.70 1.73 -7.70
CA ILE A 92 -7.51 0.48 -8.43
C ILE A 92 -8.24 -0.62 -7.68
N CYS A 93 -9.11 -1.35 -8.37
CA CYS A 93 -9.73 -2.56 -7.85
C CYS A 93 -9.20 -3.79 -8.59
N LEU A 94 -8.84 -4.81 -7.84
CA LEU A 94 -8.39 -6.11 -8.30
C LEU A 94 -9.39 -7.15 -7.81
N GLY A 95 -9.81 -8.05 -8.66
CA GLY A 95 -10.74 -9.07 -8.23
C GLY A 95 -10.78 -10.28 -9.15
N LYS A 96 -11.45 -11.30 -8.64
CA LYS A 96 -11.70 -12.55 -9.33
C LYS A 96 -13.16 -12.91 -9.23
N ILE A 97 -13.75 -13.25 -10.35
CA ILE A 97 -15.13 -13.69 -10.47
C ILE A 97 -15.12 -15.17 -10.81
N SER A 98 -15.93 -15.95 -10.10
CA SER A 98 -16.22 -17.33 -10.46
C SER A 98 -17.71 -17.47 -10.77
N ALA A 99 -18.04 -17.95 -11.95
CA ALA A 99 -19.40 -18.12 -12.41
C ALA A 99 -19.56 -19.39 -13.23
N GLN A 100 -20.79 -19.86 -13.36
CA GLN A 100 -21.12 -21.01 -14.23
C GLN A 100 -21.57 -20.53 -15.59
N MET A 101 -21.01 -21.09 -16.64
CA MET A 101 -21.37 -20.73 -18.02
C MET A 101 -22.71 -21.35 -18.48
N GLY A 102 -23.25 -22.32 -17.75
CA GLY A 102 -24.51 -22.97 -18.04
C GLY A 102 -24.47 -23.96 -19.19
N ALA A 103 -25.63 -24.51 -19.53
CA ALA A 103 -25.75 -25.57 -20.52
C ALA A 103 -25.53 -25.09 -21.97
N SER A 104 -25.14 -25.99 -22.84
CA SER A 104 -24.82 -25.74 -24.25
C SER A 104 -25.98 -25.09 -25.04
N ASN A 105 -27.23 -25.42 -24.72
CA ASN A 105 -28.42 -24.86 -25.37
C ASN A 105 -28.69 -23.38 -25.05
N THR A 106 -27.98 -22.81 -24.11
CA THR A 106 -28.09 -21.39 -23.74
C THR A 106 -27.08 -20.50 -24.46
N TRP A 107 -26.24 -21.07 -25.31
CA TRP A 107 -25.24 -20.37 -26.09
C TRP A 107 -25.81 -19.96 -27.44
N GLN A 108 -25.48 -18.77 -27.89
CA GLN A 108 -25.86 -18.30 -29.22
C GLN A 108 -24.75 -18.66 -30.22
N LYS A 109 -25.15 -19.25 -31.37
CA LYS A 109 -24.22 -19.49 -32.45
C LYS A 109 -24.01 -18.19 -33.23
N LEU A 110 -22.76 -17.82 -33.41
CA LEU A 110 -22.30 -16.62 -34.09
C LEU A 110 -21.29 -17.05 -35.16
N ASP A 111 -21.74 -17.31 -36.35
CA ASP A 111 -20.94 -17.90 -37.45
C ASP A 111 -20.19 -19.16 -37.00
N ASN A 112 -18.87 -19.09 -36.84
CA ASN A 112 -18.00 -20.20 -36.47
C ASN A 112 -17.73 -20.31 -34.97
N VAL A 113 -18.36 -19.47 -34.15
CA VAL A 113 -18.16 -19.45 -32.71
C VAL A 113 -19.48 -19.40 -31.96
N TYR A 114 -19.47 -19.78 -30.72
CA TYR A 114 -20.57 -19.64 -29.77
C TYR A 114 -20.31 -18.47 -28.83
N GLY A 115 -21.32 -17.68 -28.58
CA GLY A 115 -21.24 -16.55 -27.65
C GLY A 115 -22.27 -16.64 -26.56
N LYS A 116 -21.92 -16.13 -25.39
CA LYS A 116 -22.83 -15.99 -24.26
C LYS A 116 -22.44 -14.80 -23.41
N GLU A 117 -23.44 -14.13 -22.87
CA GLU A 117 -23.27 -13.18 -21.79
C GLU A 117 -23.59 -13.87 -20.47
N ILE A 118 -22.65 -13.84 -19.55
CA ILE A 118 -22.81 -14.34 -18.19
C ILE A 118 -23.12 -13.13 -17.33
N THR A 119 -24.28 -13.15 -16.67
CA THR A 119 -24.80 -12.01 -15.96
C THR A 119 -24.48 -12.05 -14.47
N GLY A 120 -24.04 -10.87 -13.94
CA GLY A 120 -23.83 -10.62 -12.51
C GLY A 120 -25.09 -10.19 -11.78
N PRO A 121 -24.98 -9.41 -10.71
CA PRO A 121 -23.84 -8.52 -10.42
C PRO A 121 -22.70 -9.17 -9.61
N TRP A 122 -21.46 -8.76 -9.92
CA TRP A 122 -20.29 -9.03 -9.10
C TRP A 122 -19.74 -7.68 -8.63
N ASN A 123 -19.91 -7.41 -7.35
CA ASN A 123 -19.58 -6.10 -6.79
C ASN A 123 -18.06 -5.85 -6.81
N PHE A 124 -17.65 -4.59 -6.99
CA PHE A 124 -16.30 -4.16 -6.70
C PHE A 124 -16.08 -4.16 -5.18
N PRO A 125 -14.82 -4.32 -4.71
CA PRO A 125 -14.49 -4.21 -3.28
C PRO A 125 -14.94 -2.87 -2.67
N VAL A 126 -14.88 -1.81 -3.46
CA VAL A 126 -15.36 -0.45 -3.16
C VAL A 126 -15.95 0.14 -4.43
N ALA A 127 -17.06 0.87 -4.30
CA ALA A 127 -17.69 1.58 -5.41
C ALA A 127 -16.80 2.69 -5.97
N PHE A 128 -16.79 2.83 -7.29
CA PHE A 128 -16.14 3.93 -7.99
C PHE A 128 -17.04 5.17 -8.08
N LYS A 129 -16.44 6.35 -8.17
CA LYS A 129 -17.13 7.56 -8.64
C LYS A 129 -17.10 7.66 -10.17
N SER A 130 -16.00 7.22 -10.78
CA SER A 130 -15.89 7.02 -12.22
C SER A 130 -14.95 5.86 -12.53
N ILE A 131 -15.14 5.18 -13.65
CA ILE A 131 -14.26 4.11 -14.12
C ILE A 131 -13.65 4.54 -15.46
N PHE A 132 -12.33 4.59 -15.54
CA PHE A 132 -11.58 4.93 -16.73
C PHE A 132 -11.33 3.71 -17.59
N ALA A 133 -10.92 2.62 -16.94
CA ALA A 133 -10.58 1.36 -17.57
C ALA A 133 -11.05 0.17 -16.74
N LEU A 134 -11.45 -0.87 -17.39
CA LEU A 134 -11.63 -2.19 -16.83
C LEU A 134 -11.03 -3.17 -17.84
N VAL A 135 -10.03 -3.90 -17.37
CA VAL A 135 -9.34 -4.93 -18.16
C VAL A 135 -9.45 -6.23 -17.37
N GLY A 136 -9.72 -7.31 -18.06
CA GLY A 136 -9.76 -8.62 -17.44
C GLY A 136 -9.41 -9.72 -18.42
N GLY A 137 -9.27 -10.90 -17.91
CA GLY A 137 -9.02 -12.11 -18.68
C GLY A 137 -9.83 -13.26 -18.16
N VAL A 138 -10.24 -14.13 -19.06
CA VAL A 138 -10.91 -15.38 -18.74
C VAL A 138 -9.86 -16.46 -18.57
N ASP A 139 -9.81 -17.06 -17.39
CA ASP A 139 -9.11 -18.30 -17.13
C ASP A 139 -10.13 -19.44 -17.22
N GLY A 140 -10.20 -20.06 -18.36
CA GLY A 140 -11.01 -21.27 -18.59
C GLY A 140 -10.13 -22.50 -18.52
N SER A 141 -10.55 -23.50 -17.76
CA SER A 141 -9.78 -24.73 -17.56
C SER A 141 -9.52 -25.57 -18.82
N ASP A 142 -10.14 -25.22 -19.97
CA ASP A 142 -9.92 -25.88 -21.25
C ASP A 142 -10.03 -24.89 -22.42
N THR A 143 -8.89 -24.56 -22.97
CA THR A 143 -8.62 -24.22 -24.37
C THR A 143 -9.75 -23.60 -25.17
N ALA A 144 -9.89 -22.30 -25.25
CA ALA A 144 -10.61 -21.55 -26.27
C ALA A 144 -11.82 -20.73 -25.82
N VAL A 145 -11.94 -20.43 -24.53
CA VAL A 145 -12.83 -19.36 -24.06
C VAL A 145 -12.02 -18.07 -24.03
N TRP A 146 -12.56 -17.02 -24.65
CA TRP A 146 -11.96 -15.67 -24.56
C TRP A 146 -13.02 -14.64 -24.22
N GLU A 147 -12.60 -13.58 -23.58
CA GLU A 147 -13.45 -12.44 -23.29
C GLU A 147 -13.74 -11.67 -24.59
N ALA A 148 -15.01 -11.30 -24.79
CA ALA A 148 -15.47 -10.49 -25.91
C ALA A 148 -16.03 -9.13 -25.48
N GLY A 149 -16.09 -8.89 -24.16
CA GLY A 149 -16.53 -7.62 -23.61
C GLY A 149 -17.10 -7.75 -22.20
N VAL A 150 -17.07 -6.65 -21.49
CA VAL A 150 -17.59 -6.55 -20.09
C VAL A 150 -18.59 -5.41 -20.02
N THR A 151 -19.73 -5.67 -19.39
CA THR A 151 -20.69 -4.62 -19.00
C THR A 151 -20.53 -4.33 -17.51
N LYS A 152 -20.57 -3.05 -17.14
CA LYS A 152 -20.29 -2.62 -15.76
C LYS A 152 -21.10 -1.39 -15.37
N THR A 153 -21.29 -1.25 -14.06
CA THR A 153 -21.72 -0.02 -13.39
C THR A 153 -20.56 0.54 -12.54
N LEU A 154 -20.82 1.59 -11.76
CA LEU A 154 -19.81 2.12 -10.82
C LEU A 154 -19.60 1.22 -9.60
N THR A 155 -20.50 0.30 -9.35
CA THR A 155 -20.48 -0.58 -8.17
C THR A 155 -20.15 -2.03 -8.49
N ALA A 156 -20.35 -2.47 -9.74
CA ALA A 156 -20.24 -3.89 -10.09
C ALA A 156 -19.92 -4.12 -11.57
N ILE A 157 -19.37 -5.29 -11.88
CA ILE A 157 -19.43 -5.90 -13.20
C ILE A 157 -20.80 -6.57 -13.32
N THR A 158 -21.55 -6.24 -14.36
CA THR A 158 -22.92 -6.72 -14.56
C THR A 158 -23.03 -7.82 -15.60
N GLY A 159 -22.05 -7.94 -16.50
CA GLY A 159 -22.02 -8.99 -17.49
C GLY A 159 -20.63 -9.20 -18.06
N ILE A 160 -20.32 -10.44 -18.40
CA ILE A 160 -19.09 -10.84 -19.09
C ILE A 160 -19.50 -11.58 -20.35
N LYS A 161 -19.12 -11.01 -21.51
CA LYS A 161 -19.36 -11.65 -22.81
C LYS A 161 -18.18 -12.55 -23.12
N VAL A 162 -18.48 -13.80 -23.37
CA VAL A 162 -17.47 -14.82 -23.68
C VAL A 162 -17.74 -15.44 -25.06
N ARG A 163 -16.68 -15.91 -25.68
CA ARG A 163 -16.70 -16.65 -26.94
C ARG A 163 -16.07 -18.02 -26.75
N TYR A 164 -16.52 -18.97 -27.50
CA TYR A 164 -16.00 -20.34 -27.51
C TYR A 164 -16.17 -21.01 -28.88
N ASN A 165 -15.27 -21.91 -29.23
CA ASN A 165 -15.32 -22.58 -30.54
C ASN A 165 -16.47 -23.57 -30.65
N THR A 166 -16.86 -24.21 -29.54
CA THR A 166 -17.96 -25.17 -29.47
C THR A 166 -18.85 -24.83 -28.28
N ALA A 167 -20.17 -25.06 -28.37
CA ALA A 167 -21.06 -24.81 -27.24
C ALA A 167 -20.69 -25.71 -26.05
N PRO A 168 -20.17 -25.16 -24.96
CA PRO A 168 -19.72 -25.98 -23.83
C PRO A 168 -20.88 -26.44 -22.94
N ASN A 169 -20.68 -27.57 -22.30
CA ASN A 169 -21.58 -28.08 -21.27
C ASN A 169 -21.00 -27.76 -19.89
N TYR A 170 -21.64 -26.90 -19.10
CA TYR A 170 -21.34 -26.63 -17.69
C TYR A 170 -19.87 -26.42 -17.34
N TYR A 171 -19.25 -25.43 -17.92
CA TYR A 171 -17.91 -25.02 -17.51
C TYR A 171 -17.96 -23.88 -16.48
N GLY A 172 -17.04 -23.90 -15.54
CA GLY A 172 -16.79 -22.78 -14.64
C GLY A 172 -16.05 -21.66 -15.39
N LEU A 173 -16.53 -20.44 -15.27
CA LEU A 173 -15.82 -19.23 -15.69
C LEU A 173 -15.03 -18.69 -14.51
N LYS A 174 -13.75 -18.46 -14.72
CA LYS A 174 -12.93 -17.62 -13.86
C LYS A 174 -12.55 -16.37 -14.64
N PHE A 175 -12.86 -15.22 -14.11
CA PHE A 175 -12.54 -13.94 -14.71
C PHE A 175 -11.76 -13.09 -13.70
N GLU A 176 -10.54 -12.77 -14.03
CA GLU A 176 -9.71 -11.88 -13.23
C GLU A 176 -9.71 -10.50 -13.85
N TYR A 177 -9.80 -9.46 -13.02
CA TYR A 177 -9.92 -8.09 -13.53
C TYR A 177 -9.09 -7.09 -12.74
N ILE A 178 -8.74 -6.02 -13.46
CA ILE A 178 -8.23 -4.76 -12.92
C ILE A 178 -9.17 -3.65 -13.38
N ALA A 179 -9.75 -2.93 -12.45
CA ALA A 179 -10.53 -1.73 -12.73
C ALA A 179 -9.82 -0.50 -12.17
N ILE A 180 -9.75 0.56 -12.96
CA ILE A 180 -9.09 1.82 -12.61
C ILE A 180 -10.09 2.95 -12.78
N GLY A 181 -10.17 3.83 -11.80
CA GLY A 181 -11.09 4.95 -11.81
C GLY A 181 -10.84 5.92 -10.67
N THR A 182 -11.88 6.65 -10.28
CA THR A 182 -11.81 7.56 -9.13
C THR A 182 -12.73 7.10 -7.99
N TRP A 183 -12.38 7.50 -6.78
CA TRP A 183 -13.18 7.23 -5.57
C TRP A 183 -13.70 8.52 -4.91
N LYS A 184 -13.21 9.72 -5.31
CA LYS A 184 -13.63 11.06 -4.87
C LYS A 184 -13.78 12.01 -6.06
#